data_0ecc67c00f7b9179ba1b38a20774feae
#
_entry.id   0ecc67c00f7b9179ba1b38a20774feae
#
_cell.length_a   1.000
_cell.length_b   1.000
_cell.length_c   1.000
_cell.angle_alpha   90.00
_cell.angle_beta   90.00
_cell.angle_gamma   90.00
#
_symmetry.space_group_name_H-M   'P 1'
#
loop_
_entity.id
_entity.type
_entity.pdbx_description
1 polymer ?
#
loop_
_entity_poly.entity_id
_entity_poly.type
_entity_poly.pdbx_seq_one_letter_code
_entity_poly.pdbx_strand_id
1 'polypeptide(L)'
;MKKVFNLLLFLTAFAVHTWAQGEESSSILLRVDGNLPVTEDRNGKLKEKMSENAKILLDALNNALYSGEPPVIGSKIMTDVGQQELHTLWKNSQFYCEMSEVDAKLVKYSHLAIKDKKECAYEIEGIPVQMYEQEDGCPQALNILFNGQGKICGLTFSLNTNIVRNISDKEGTELDLNRQKIILRFLEEFRTAYNRKDLAFLEKVYSDDALIIVGRTILKKDNNKIVLSNSDFKNVSQSNVEYLKTSKPVYLSRLKSVFNANEYINVDFENIKIIKHPNKSRRYENQYCVNLNQSWTSTKQNGTGYHDDGYLFLLVNFDDLDHPTIQIRTWQNMKDTAPEDKITIYNINL
;
A
#
# COMPACT_ATOMS: atom_id res chain seq x y z
N MET A 1 49.51 29.21 -10.13
CA MET A 1 49.01 27.93 -10.64
C MET A 1 48.50 26.95 -9.58
N LYS A 2 49.15 26.79 -8.42
CA LYS A 2 48.70 25.84 -7.35
C LYS A 2 47.39 26.21 -6.66
N LYS A 3 47.01 27.47 -6.55
CA LYS A 3 45.77 27.91 -5.89
C LYS A 3 44.50 27.73 -6.77
N VAL A 4 44.62 27.72 -8.09
CA VAL A 4 43.52 27.52 -9.00
C VAL A 4 43.15 26.03 -9.13
N PHE A 5 44.13 25.14 -8.99
CA PHE A 5 43.89 23.69 -9.04
C PHE A 5 43.12 23.18 -7.81
N ASN A 6 43.39 23.76 -6.62
CA ASN A 6 42.64 23.42 -5.40
C ASN A 6 41.19 23.92 -5.41
N LEU A 7 40.93 25.03 -6.11
CA LEU A 7 39.54 25.52 -6.23
C LEU A 7 38.71 24.69 -7.18
N LEU A 8 39.32 24.15 -8.26
CA LEU A 8 38.63 23.26 -9.19
C LEU A 8 38.30 21.90 -8.58
N LEU A 9 39.20 21.37 -7.72
CA LEU A 9 38.93 20.11 -7.01
C LEU A 9 37.81 20.25 -5.98
N PHE A 10 37.70 21.42 -5.32
CA PHE A 10 36.60 21.68 -4.37
C PHE A 10 35.26 21.84 -5.06
N LEU A 11 35.24 22.48 -6.24
CA LEU A 11 33.98 22.62 -7.04
C LEU A 11 33.51 21.30 -7.64
N THR A 12 34.42 20.40 -8.05
CA THR A 12 34.08 19.09 -8.54
C THR A 12 33.59 18.16 -7.42
N ALA A 13 34.19 18.24 -6.23
CA ALA A 13 33.72 17.47 -5.07
C ALA A 13 32.36 17.94 -4.58
N PHE A 14 32.05 19.26 -4.65
CA PHE A 14 30.75 19.79 -4.27
C PHE A 14 29.67 19.45 -5.32
N ALA A 15 30.00 19.45 -6.60
CA ALA A 15 29.07 19.05 -7.66
C ALA A 15 28.73 17.56 -7.61
N VAL A 16 29.70 16.69 -7.27
CA VAL A 16 29.46 15.26 -7.08
C VAL A 16 28.59 15.00 -5.84
N HIS A 17 28.78 15.78 -4.75
CA HIS A 17 27.99 15.61 -3.53
C HIS A 17 26.53 16.07 -3.71
N THR A 18 26.30 17.16 -4.46
CA THR A 18 24.92 17.64 -4.74
C THR A 18 24.20 16.74 -5.73
N TRP A 19 24.90 16.06 -6.64
CA TRP A 19 24.30 15.06 -7.53
C TRP A 19 23.89 13.79 -6.79
N ALA A 20 24.73 13.31 -5.88
CA ALA A 20 24.42 12.16 -5.05
C ALA A 20 23.20 12.42 -4.13
N GLN A 21 23.10 13.61 -3.56
CA GLN A 21 21.94 13.98 -2.72
C GLN A 21 20.64 14.17 -3.54
N GLY A 22 20.73 14.57 -4.82
CA GLY A 22 19.57 14.71 -5.70
C GLY A 22 18.97 13.37 -6.14
N GLU A 23 19.78 12.33 -6.31
CA GLU A 23 19.31 10.99 -6.65
C GLU A 23 18.77 10.22 -5.43
N GLU A 24 19.30 10.47 -4.23
CA GLU A 24 18.78 9.89 -2.98
C GLU A 24 17.37 10.37 -2.63
N SER A 25 16.97 11.56 -3.07
CA SER A 25 15.64 12.10 -2.81
C SER A 25 14.52 11.49 -3.67
N SER A 26 14.87 10.71 -4.69
CA SER A 26 13.91 10.05 -5.59
C SER A 26 13.63 8.57 -5.25
N SER A 27 14.33 7.99 -4.27
CA SER A 27 14.08 6.62 -3.84
C SER A 27 12.86 6.55 -2.93
N ILE A 28 11.98 5.60 -3.19
CA ILE A 28 10.65 5.52 -2.59
C ILE A 28 10.66 4.99 -1.17
N LEU A 29 11.71 4.38 -0.75
CA LEU A 29 11.85 3.91 0.60
C LEU A 29 13.22 4.15 1.12
N LEU A 30 13.18 4.79 2.20
CA LEU A 30 14.31 5.28 2.89
C LEU A 30 14.74 4.35 3.98
N ARG A 31 15.52 3.45 3.61
CA ARG A 31 16.64 3.09 4.43
C ARG A 31 17.88 3.33 3.62
N VAL A 32 18.51 4.40 3.86
CA VAL A 32 19.87 4.64 3.42
C VAL A 32 20.78 3.87 4.36
N ASP A 33 20.96 2.58 4.12
CA ASP A 33 22.22 1.96 4.44
C ASP A 33 23.16 2.48 3.37
N GLY A 34 24.19 3.25 3.74
CA GLY A 34 25.05 4.04 2.84
C GLY A 34 25.84 3.28 1.77
N ASN A 35 25.38 2.10 1.38
CA ASN A 35 25.88 1.27 0.30
C ASN A 35 24.80 1.02 -0.73
N LEU A 36 24.28 2.10 -1.31
CA LEU A 36 23.40 1.98 -2.48
C LEU A 36 24.21 1.48 -3.67
N PRO A 37 23.78 0.41 -4.33
CA PRO A 37 24.45 -0.12 -5.51
C PRO A 37 24.21 0.73 -6.76
N VAL A 38 24.10 2.06 -6.67
CA VAL A 38 24.13 2.97 -7.83
C VAL A 38 25.36 2.69 -8.71
N THR A 39 26.39 2.12 -8.09
CA THR A 39 27.61 1.70 -8.79
C THR A 39 27.48 0.38 -9.54
N GLU A 40 26.48 -0.44 -9.30
CA GLU A 40 26.36 -1.77 -9.93
C GLU A 40 25.76 -1.73 -11.33
N ASP A 41 25.01 -0.70 -11.68
CA ASP A 41 24.41 -0.55 -13.02
C ASP A 41 25.05 0.58 -13.85
N ARG A 42 26.38 0.72 -13.79
CA ARG A 42 27.12 1.78 -14.51
C ARG A 42 26.84 1.80 -16.03
N ASN A 43 26.41 0.70 -16.61
CA ASN A 43 26.16 0.56 -18.03
C ASN A 43 24.66 0.44 -18.37
N GLY A 44 23.76 0.60 -17.44
CA GLY A 44 22.31 0.46 -17.65
C GLY A 44 21.82 -0.97 -17.92
N LYS A 45 22.71 -1.97 -17.97
CA LYS A 45 22.35 -3.36 -18.30
C LYS A 45 21.36 -4.00 -17.34
N LEU A 46 21.46 -3.66 -16.06
CA LEU A 46 20.55 -4.18 -15.04
C LEU A 46 19.15 -3.59 -15.21
N LYS A 47 19.05 -2.29 -15.51
CA LYS A 47 17.77 -1.62 -15.78
C LYS A 47 17.13 -2.15 -17.07
N GLU A 48 17.92 -2.36 -18.13
CA GLU A 48 17.43 -2.99 -19.37
C GLU A 48 16.88 -4.40 -19.10
N LYS A 49 17.63 -5.22 -18.34
CA LYS A 49 17.17 -6.55 -17.94
C LYS A 49 15.86 -6.51 -17.13
N MET A 50 15.71 -5.56 -16.21
CA MET A 50 14.48 -5.39 -15.44
C MET A 50 13.31 -5.00 -16.32
N SER A 51 13.53 -4.09 -17.28
CA SER A 51 12.54 -3.69 -18.28
C SER A 51 12.10 -4.86 -19.15
N GLU A 52 13.03 -5.67 -19.63
CA GLU A 52 12.73 -6.90 -20.38
C GLU A 52 11.93 -7.91 -19.54
N ASN A 53 12.32 -8.11 -18.28
CA ASN A 53 11.61 -9.00 -17.37
C ASN A 53 10.20 -8.50 -17.06
N ALA A 54 10.01 -7.18 -16.92
CA ALA A 54 8.70 -6.57 -16.78
C ALA A 54 7.84 -6.82 -18.02
N LYS A 55 8.38 -6.63 -19.23
CA LYS A 55 7.68 -6.94 -20.49
C LYS A 55 7.18 -8.38 -20.52
N ILE A 56 8.03 -9.35 -20.18
CA ILE A 56 7.65 -10.76 -20.14
C ILE A 56 6.50 -11.01 -19.16
N LEU A 57 6.51 -10.33 -17.99
CA LEU A 57 5.40 -10.40 -17.04
C LEU A 57 4.12 -9.83 -17.65
N LEU A 58 4.16 -8.65 -18.29
CA LEU A 58 2.99 -8.02 -18.89
C LEU A 58 2.40 -8.88 -20.01
N ASP A 59 3.24 -9.45 -20.87
CA ASP A 59 2.80 -10.38 -21.90
C ASP A 59 2.14 -11.63 -21.30
N ALA A 60 2.67 -12.15 -20.19
CA ALA A 60 2.10 -13.31 -19.51
C ALA A 60 0.75 -12.97 -18.83
N LEU A 61 0.60 -11.76 -18.26
CA LEU A 61 -0.68 -11.27 -17.73
C LEU A 61 -1.75 -11.19 -18.81
N ASN A 62 -1.39 -10.69 -20.01
CA ASN A 62 -2.31 -10.59 -21.12
C ASN A 62 -2.70 -11.98 -21.67
N ASN A 63 -1.77 -12.92 -21.73
CA ASN A 63 -2.07 -14.30 -22.12
C ASN A 63 -2.95 -15.02 -21.10
N ALA A 64 -2.77 -14.74 -19.81
CA ALA A 64 -3.58 -15.28 -18.72
C ALA A 64 -5.05 -14.89 -18.84
N LEU A 65 -5.35 -13.69 -19.35
CA LEU A 65 -6.72 -13.24 -19.64
C LEU A 65 -7.45 -14.20 -20.58
N TYR A 66 -6.77 -14.71 -21.63
CA TYR A 66 -7.35 -15.61 -22.61
C TYR A 66 -7.42 -17.05 -22.13
N SER A 67 -6.46 -17.48 -21.32
CA SER A 67 -6.42 -18.86 -20.80
C SER A 67 -7.30 -19.09 -19.59
N GLY A 68 -7.61 -18.03 -18.83
CA GLY A 68 -8.28 -18.12 -17.54
C GLY A 68 -7.42 -18.72 -16.41
N GLU A 69 -6.12 -18.95 -16.68
CA GLU A 69 -5.19 -19.52 -15.73
C GLU A 69 -4.15 -18.48 -15.28
N PRO A 70 -3.71 -18.51 -14.00
CA PRO A 70 -2.69 -17.60 -13.51
C PRO A 70 -1.42 -17.63 -14.33
N PRO A 71 -0.76 -16.47 -14.60
CA PRO A 71 0.45 -16.42 -15.38
C PRO A 71 1.61 -17.18 -14.72
N VAL A 72 2.38 -17.91 -15.49
CA VAL A 72 3.57 -18.64 -15.04
C VAL A 72 4.81 -18.01 -15.63
N ILE A 73 5.70 -17.53 -14.76
CA ILE A 73 6.95 -16.88 -15.15
C ILE A 73 8.13 -17.78 -14.81
N GLY A 74 9.07 -17.89 -15.73
CA GLY A 74 10.26 -18.75 -15.54
C GLY A 74 11.16 -18.26 -14.40
N SER A 75 11.80 -19.19 -13.68
CA SER A 75 12.67 -18.92 -12.50
C SER A 75 13.91 -18.04 -12.82
N LYS A 76 14.26 -17.86 -14.08
CA LYS A 76 15.32 -16.92 -14.50
C LYS A 76 14.86 -15.45 -14.42
N ILE A 77 13.54 -15.20 -14.49
CA ILE A 77 12.90 -13.88 -14.58
C ILE A 77 12.29 -13.50 -13.25
N MET A 78 11.67 -14.45 -12.56
CA MET A 78 10.96 -14.23 -11.32
C MET A 78 11.46 -15.18 -10.22
N THR A 79 11.46 -14.71 -8.99
CA THR A 79 11.77 -15.55 -7.81
C THR A 79 10.56 -16.43 -7.46
N ASP A 80 10.80 -17.50 -6.70
CA ASP A 80 9.71 -18.38 -6.26
C ASP A 80 8.67 -17.63 -5.40
N VAL A 81 9.13 -16.71 -4.55
CA VAL A 81 8.26 -15.83 -3.77
C VAL A 81 7.44 -14.92 -4.69
N GLY A 82 8.09 -14.27 -5.66
CA GLY A 82 7.41 -13.43 -6.67
C GLY A 82 6.35 -14.22 -7.46
N GLN A 83 6.66 -15.45 -7.84
CA GLN A 83 5.71 -16.33 -8.55
C GLN A 83 4.50 -16.68 -7.68
N GLN A 84 4.71 -16.96 -6.41
CA GLN A 84 3.62 -17.25 -5.47
C GLN A 84 2.75 -16.02 -5.24
N GLU A 85 3.34 -14.83 -5.07
CA GLU A 85 2.61 -13.58 -4.93
C GLU A 85 1.79 -13.25 -6.20
N LEU A 86 2.40 -13.38 -7.38
CA LEU A 86 1.73 -13.18 -8.66
C LEU A 86 0.53 -14.12 -8.81
N HIS A 87 0.75 -15.42 -8.60
CA HIS A 87 -0.30 -16.43 -8.70
C HIS A 87 -1.48 -16.11 -7.76
N THR A 88 -1.17 -15.79 -6.49
CA THR A 88 -2.20 -15.51 -5.49
C THR A 88 -2.92 -14.19 -5.78
N LEU A 89 -2.19 -13.15 -6.17
CA LEU A 89 -2.77 -11.85 -6.50
C LEU A 89 -3.67 -11.96 -7.74
N TRP A 90 -3.18 -12.58 -8.81
CA TRP A 90 -3.92 -12.72 -10.07
C TRP A 90 -5.16 -13.59 -9.89
N LYS A 91 -5.04 -14.73 -9.19
CA LYS A 91 -6.18 -15.62 -8.91
C LYS A 91 -7.32 -14.92 -8.16
N ASN A 92 -6.98 -13.99 -7.26
CA ASN A 92 -7.97 -13.30 -6.43
C ASN A 92 -8.47 -11.98 -7.02
N SER A 93 -7.72 -11.36 -7.94
CA SER A 93 -8.04 -10.02 -8.44
C SER A 93 -8.10 -9.93 -9.96
N GLN A 94 -7.66 -10.92 -10.69
CA GLN A 94 -7.65 -11.05 -12.16
C GLN A 94 -7.48 -9.72 -12.89
N PHE A 95 -6.28 -9.45 -13.38
CA PHE A 95 -5.95 -8.21 -14.06
C PHE A 95 -5.03 -8.47 -15.26
N TYR A 96 -5.02 -7.54 -16.19
CA TYR A 96 -4.20 -7.56 -17.38
C TYR A 96 -3.64 -6.16 -17.68
N CYS A 97 -2.70 -6.05 -18.59
CA CYS A 97 -2.05 -4.81 -18.94
C CYS A 97 -2.02 -4.63 -20.46
N GLU A 98 -2.56 -3.54 -20.95
CA GLU A 98 -2.54 -3.21 -22.38
C GLU A 98 -1.17 -2.74 -22.88
N MET A 99 -0.26 -2.40 -21.97
CA MET A 99 1.11 -2.01 -22.32
C MET A 99 1.92 -3.25 -22.73
N SER A 100 2.60 -3.16 -23.87
CA SER A 100 3.49 -4.21 -24.35
C SER A 100 4.98 -3.94 -24.07
N GLU A 101 5.33 -2.71 -23.67
CA GLU A 101 6.72 -2.30 -23.46
C GLU A 101 6.85 -1.42 -22.21
N VAL A 102 7.98 -1.55 -21.53
CA VAL A 102 8.33 -0.74 -20.35
C VAL A 102 9.70 -0.09 -20.59
N ASP A 103 9.75 1.24 -20.54
CA ASP A 103 11.00 1.98 -20.66
C ASP A 103 11.91 1.71 -19.45
N ALA A 104 13.16 1.35 -19.67
CA ALA A 104 14.18 1.13 -18.64
C ALA A 104 14.40 2.36 -17.75
N LYS A 105 14.07 3.58 -18.24
CA LYS A 105 14.12 4.81 -17.43
C LYS A 105 13.11 4.85 -16.30
N LEU A 106 12.05 4.05 -16.38
CA LEU A 106 11.04 3.94 -15.31
C LEU A 106 11.54 3.11 -14.12
N VAL A 107 12.64 2.36 -14.28
CA VAL A 107 13.23 1.57 -13.19
C VAL A 107 13.88 2.51 -12.18
N LYS A 108 13.42 2.43 -10.94
CA LYS A 108 13.91 3.19 -9.79
C LYS A 108 14.49 2.28 -8.73
N TYR A 109 15.30 2.84 -7.86
CA TYR A 109 15.66 2.16 -6.61
C TYR A 109 14.46 2.11 -5.68
N SER A 110 14.24 0.93 -5.10
CA SER A 110 13.30 0.76 -4.00
C SER A 110 14.00 0.11 -2.84
N HIS A 111 14.05 0.80 -1.72
CA HIS A 111 14.39 0.18 -0.45
C HIS A 111 13.08 -0.15 0.27
N LEU A 112 12.63 -1.39 0.14
CA LEU A 112 11.50 -1.86 0.93
C LEU A 112 11.96 -2.07 2.37
N ALA A 113 11.44 -1.26 3.27
CA ALA A 113 11.67 -1.39 4.71
C ALA A 113 11.00 -2.65 5.30
N ILE A 114 10.18 -3.34 4.53
CA ILE A 114 9.47 -4.54 4.99
C ILE A 114 10.42 -5.73 4.95
N LYS A 115 10.75 -6.25 6.10
CA LYS A 115 11.77 -7.27 6.36
C LYS A 115 11.64 -8.54 5.51
N ASP A 116 10.43 -8.93 5.16
CA ASP A 116 10.17 -10.12 4.35
C ASP A 116 10.49 -9.91 2.85
N LYS A 117 10.73 -8.65 2.42
CA LYS A 117 11.09 -8.26 1.04
C LYS A 117 12.47 -7.64 0.93
N LYS A 118 13.39 -7.92 1.85
CA LYS A 118 14.77 -7.39 1.84
C LYS A 118 15.55 -7.63 0.55
N GLU A 119 15.12 -8.58 -0.25
CA GLU A 119 15.76 -8.86 -1.54
C GLU A 119 15.33 -7.92 -2.66
N CYS A 120 14.26 -7.13 -2.48
CA CYS A 120 13.77 -6.23 -3.52
C CYS A 120 14.44 -4.87 -3.41
N ALA A 121 15.35 -4.56 -4.34
CA ALA A 121 16.15 -3.35 -4.35
C ALA A 121 15.69 -2.32 -5.40
N TYR A 122 14.88 -2.74 -6.39
CA TYR A 122 14.44 -1.89 -7.49
C TYR A 122 12.95 -2.06 -7.74
N GLU A 123 12.35 -1.07 -8.38
CA GLU A 123 10.95 -1.12 -8.75
C GLU A 123 10.64 -0.35 -10.03
N ILE A 124 9.56 -0.75 -10.68
CA ILE A 124 8.86 0.03 -11.68
C ILE A 124 7.48 0.32 -11.11
N GLU A 125 7.13 1.59 -10.99
CA GLU A 125 5.89 2.03 -10.38
C GLU A 125 4.85 2.47 -11.40
N GLY A 126 3.59 2.27 -11.02
CA GLY A 126 2.46 2.91 -11.69
C GLY A 126 2.16 2.36 -13.07
N ILE A 127 2.44 1.07 -13.34
CA ILE A 127 2.05 0.42 -14.59
C ILE A 127 0.53 0.28 -14.60
N PRO A 128 -0.19 0.88 -15.58
CA PRO A 128 -1.63 0.77 -15.65
C PRO A 128 -2.05 -0.67 -15.95
N VAL A 129 -2.98 -1.18 -15.16
CA VAL A 129 -3.60 -2.50 -15.35
C VAL A 129 -5.12 -2.35 -15.27
N GLN A 130 -5.82 -3.21 -15.99
CA GLN A 130 -7.27 -3.30 -16.00
C GLN A 130 -7.71 -4.50 -15.16
N MET A 131 -8.75 -4.32 -14.35
CA MET A 131 -9.35 -5.40 -13.58
C MET A 131 -10.43 -6.09 -14.42
N TYR A 132 -10.42 -7.41 -14.48
CA TYR A 132 -11.30 -8.19 -15.35
C TYR A 132 -12.79 -8.07 -14.98
N GLU A 133 -13.13 -8.05 -13.68
CA GLU A 133 -14.52 -8.06 -13.23
C GLU A 133 -15.15 -6.67 -13.03
N GLN A 134 -14.46 -5.59 -13.39
CA GLN A 134 -15.01 -4.24 -13.27
C GLN A 134 -15.52 -3.73 -14.62
N GLU A 135 -16.83 -3.66 -14.77
CA GLU A 135 -17.51 -3.21 -16.01
C GLU A 135 -17.09 -1.81 -16.47
N ASP A 136 -16.66 -0.93 -15.57
CA ASP A 136 -16.26 0.45 -15.88
C ASP A 136 -14.74 0.62 -16.08
N GLY A 137 -14.01 -0.48 -16.26
CA GLY A 137 -12.57 -0.42 -16.59
C GLY A 137 -11.78 0.44 -15.61
N CYS A 138 -12.01 0.28 -14.30
CA CYS A 138 -11.30 1.06 -13.30
C CYS A 138 -9.80 0.77 -13.39
N PRO A 139 -8.99 1.68 -13.95
CA PRO A 139 -7.57 1.44 -14.10
C PRO A 139 -6.93 1.42 -12.73
N GLN A 140 -6.29 0.31 -12.42
CA GLN A 140 -5.39 0.19 -11.28
C GLN A 140 -3.96 0.43 -11.73
N ALA A 141 -3.08 0.69 -10.81
CA ALA A 141 -1.66 0.79 -11.09
C ALA A 141 -0.92 -0.32 -10.35
N LEU A 142 0.02 -0.96 -11.05
CA LEU A 142 0.85 -2.05 -10.54
C LEU A 142 2.28 -1.56 -10.33
N ASN A 143 2.88 -1.89 -9.20
CA ASN A 143 4.31 -1.79 -8.98
C ASN A 143 4.94 -3.17 -9.13
N ILE A 144 6.02 -3.25 -9.90
CA ILE A 144 6.82 -4.46 -10.07
C ILE A 144 8.13 -4.28 -9.30
N LEU A 145 8.42 -5.20 -8.41
CA LEU A 145 9.59 -5.16 -7.53
C LEU A 145 10.66 -6.14 -8.02
N PHE A 146 11.92 -5.72 -8.00
CA PHE A 146 13.04 -6.53 -8.48
C PHE A 146 14.13 -6.65 -7.42
N ASN A 147 14.78 -7.81 -7.37
CA ASN A 147 15.97 -8.00 -6.56
C ASN A 147 17.24 -7.43 -7.22
N GLY A 148 18.38 -7.45 -6.53
CA GLY A 148 19.67 -6.96 -7.04
C GLY A 148 20.17 -7.68 -8.29
N GLN A 149 19.60 -8.82 -8.66
CA GLN A 149 19.92 -9.57 -9.88
C GLN A 149 18.97 -9.24 -11.04
N GLY A 150 18.00 -8.34 -10.82
CA GLY A 150 16.99 -7.96 -11.81
C GLY A 150 15.85 -8.96 -11.96
N LYS A 151 15.71 -9.96 -11.09
CA LYS A 151 14.55 -10.85 -11.08
C LYS A 151 13.38 -10.18 -10.36
N ILE A 152 12.18 -10.39 -10.85
CA ILE A 152 10.94 -9.95 -10.19
C ILE A 152 10.80 -10.72 -8.88
N CYS A 153 10.66 -10.01 -7.76
CA CYS A 153 10.56 -10.59 -6.43
C CYS A 153 9.25 -10.26 -5.71
N GLY A 154 8.40 -9.40 -6.28
CA GLY A 154 7.12 -9.05 -5.71
C GLY A 154 6.31 -8.12 -6.60
N LEU A 155 5.03 -7.99 -6.26
CA LEU A 155 4.05 -7.17 -6.94
C LEU A 155 3.15 -6.49 -5.91
N THR A 156 2.85 -5.20 -6.12
CA THR A 156 1.87 -4.48 -5.31
C THR A 156 0.98 -3.62 -6.18
N PHE A 157 -0.27 -3.41 -5.78
CA PHE A 157 -1.08 -2.37 -6.40
C PHE A 157 -0.65 -1.01 -5.86
N SER A 158 -0.28 -0.12 -6.77
CA SER A 158 0.13 1.25 -6.47
C SER A 158 -1.08 2.11 -6.10
N LEU A 159 -0.90 3.02 -5.19
CA LEU A 159 -1.86 4.10 -4.98
C LEU A 159 -1.78 5.10 -6.13
N ASN A 160 -2.92 5.64 -6.53
CA ASN A 160 -3.00 6.58 -7.64
C ASN A 160 -2.08 7.80 -7.41
N THR A 161 -1.26 8.14 -8.39
CA THR A 161 -0.32 9.27 -8.32
C THR A 161 -0.97 10.62 -8.04
N ASN A 162 -2.23 10.82 -8.43
CA ASN A 162 -2.99 12.03 -8.10
C ASN A 162 -3.28 12.15 -6.60
N ILE A 163 -3.43 11.02 -5.90
CA ILE A 163 -3.59 10.97 -4.45
C ILE A 163 -2.31 11.45 -3.76
N VAL A 164 -1.16 10.98 -4.24
CA VAL A 164 0.16 11.36 -3.71
C VAL A 164 0.39 12.87 -3.86
N ARG A 165 0.06 13.45 -5.02
CA ARG A 165 0.15 14.90 -5.25
C ARG A 165 -0.74 15.69 -4.28
N ASN A 166 -1.98 15.26 -4.09
CA ASN A 166 -2.93 15.93 -3.19
C ASN A 166 -2.49 15.92 -1.72
N ILE A 167 -1.67 14.94 -1.30
CA ILE A 167 -1.08 14.90 0.04
C ILE A 167 0.07 15.89 0.15
N SER A 168 0.90 15.99 -0.90
CA SER A 168 2.10 16.83 -0.94
C SER A 168 1.80 18.33 -1.05
N ASP A 169 0.70 18.70 -1.71
CA ASP A 169 0.38 20.08 -2.06
C ASP A 169 -0.48 20.81 -1.01
N LYS A 170 -0.92 20.13 0.06
CA LYS A 170 -1.72 20.78 1.11
C LYS A 170 -0.83 21.40 2.16
N GLU A 171 -0.96 22.73 2.28
CA GLU A 171 -0.38 23.53 3.36
C GLU A 171 -0.71 22.93 4.73
N GLY A 172 0.32 22.73 5.56
CA GLY A 172 0.19 22.31 6.95
C GLY A 172 0.51 20.85 7.26
N THR A 173 0.95 20.03 6.29
CA THR A 173 1.53 18.73 6.60
C THR A 173 2.99 18.90 7.05
N GLU A 174 3.23 18.80 8.36
CA GLU A 174 4.59 18.71 8.96
C GLU A 174 5.33 17.41 8.56
N LEU A 175 4.85 16.72 7.54
CA LEU A 175 5.40 15.45 7.07
C LEU A 175 6.45 15.71 6.01
N ASP A 176 7.69 15.30 6.29
CA ASP A 176 8.71 15.25 5.26
C ASP A 176 8.33 14.22 4.16
N LEU A 177 8.81 14.46 2.95
CA LEU A 177 8.50 13.62 1.78
C LEU A 177 8.85 12.15 1.98
N ASN A 178 9.90 11.90 2.73
CA ASN A 178 10.40 10.55 2.99
C ASN A 178 9.42 9.77 3.86
N ARG A 179 8.93 10.41 4.92
CA ARG A 179 7.94 9.79 5.80
C ARG A 179 6.61 9.55 5.08
N GLN A 180 6.20 10.49 4.22
CA GLN A 180 5.01 10.30 3.38
C GLN A 180 5.14 9.05 2.50
N LYS A 181 6.27 8.87 1.83
CA LYS A 181 6.54 7.71 0.97
C LYS A 181 6.50 6.38 1.75
N ILE A 182 7.09 6.34 2.95
CA ILE A 182 7.06 5.15 3.81
C ILE A 182 5.61 4.78 4.15
N ILE A 183 4.79 5.77 4.54
CA ILE A 183 3.40 5.54 4.90
C ILE A 183 2.59 5.08 3.67
N LEU A 184 2.79 5.72 2.51
CA LEU A 184 2.11 5.32 1.27
C LEU A 184 2.47 3.90 0.86
N ARG A 185 3.74 3.51 0.94
CA ARG A 185 4.18 2.15 0.65
C ARG A 185 3.54 1.13 1.61
N PHE A 186 3.47 1.45 2.90
CA PHE A 186 2.76 0.62 3.86
C PHE A 186 1.28 0.43 3.46
N LEU A 187 0.60 1.49 3.02
CA LEU A 187 -0.79 1.43 2.58
C LEU A 187 -0.96 0.61 1.30
N GLU A 188 -0.02 0.69 0.34
CA GLU A 188 0.01 -0.13 -0.87
C GLU A 188 0.12 -1.63 -0.53
N GLU A 189 1.04 -1.98 0.36
CA GLU A 189 1.17 -3.36 0.84
C GLU A 189 -0.06 -3.82 1.62
N PHE A 190 -0.58 -2.98 2.50
CA PHE A 190 -1.77 -3.29 3.29
C PHE A 190 -2.99 -3.53 2.39
N ARG A 191 -3.22 -2.69 1.38
CA ARG A 191 -4.25 -2.86 0.37
C ARG A 191 -4.03 -4.16 -0.42
N THR A 192 -2.83 -4.37 -0.93
CA THR A 192 -2.47 -5.53 -1.75
C THR A 192 -2.62 -6.83 -0.97
N ALA A 193 -2.35 -6.82 0.35
CA ALA A 193 -2.56 -7.98 1.21
C ALA A 193 -4.02 -8.43 1.29
N TYR A 194 -4.98 -7.49 1.27
CA TYR A 194 -6.40 -7.86 1.13
C TYR A 194 -6.69 -8.51 -0.23
N ASN A 195 -6.15 -7.96 -1.31
CA ASN A 195 -6.35 -8.47 -2.66
C ASN A 195 -5.71 -9.86 -2.85
N ARG A 196 -4.58 -10.11 -2.17
CA ARG A 196 -3.95 -11.44 -2.11
C ARG A 196 -4.60 -12.40 -1.11
N LYS A 197 -5.50 -11.92 -0.26
CA LYS A 197 -6.05 -12.67 0.89
C LYS A 197 -4.95 -13.11 1.87
N ASP A 198 -3.92 -12.30 2.04
CA ASP A 198 -2.73 -12.58 2.84
C ASP A 198 -2.99 -12.33 4.33
N LEU A 199 -3.61 -13.31 4.99
CA LEU A 199 -3.90 -13.25 6.42
C LEU A 199 -2.63 -13.18 7.28
N ALA A 200 -1.52 -13.78 6.83
CA ALA A 200 -0.28 -13.79 7.59
C ALA A 200 0.34 -12.40 7.66
N PHE A 201 0.32 -11.65 6.55
CA PHE A 201 0.70 -10.24 6.55
C PHE A 201 -0.24 -9.41 7.43
N LEU A 202 -1.55 -9.56 7.25
CA LEU A 202 -2.54 -8.80 8.02
C LEU A 202 -2.45 -9.08 9.52
N GLU A 203 -2.14 -10.31 9.93
CA GLU A 203 -1.88 -10.63 11.33
C GLU A 203 -0.66 -9.89 11.89
N LYS A 204 0.43 -9.77 11.12
CA LYS A 204 1.65 -9.08 11.54
C LYS A 204 1.46 -7.57 11.68
N VAL A 205 0.68 -6.94 10.80
CA VAL A 205 0.52 -5.49 10.80
C VAL A 205 -0.49 -4.95 11.81
N TYR A 206 -1.36 -5.77 12.36
CA TYR A 206 -2.21 -5.34 13.48
C TYR A 206 -1.47 -5.55 14.81
N SER A 207 -1.47 -4.51 15.67
CA SER A 207 -1.03 -4.66 17.07
C SER A 207 -1.90 -5.69 17.79
N ASP A 208 -1.34 -6.40 18.77
CA ASP A 208 -2.09 -7.43 19.52
C ASP A 208 -3.24 -6.82 20.33
N ASP A 209 -3.08 -5.57 20.75
CA ASP A 209 -4.08 -4.76 21.45
C ASP A 209 -4.83 -3.79 20.55
N ALA A 210 -4.76 -3.98 19.23
CA ALA A 210 -5.39 -3.09 18.26
C ALA A 210 -6.87 -2.88 18.55
N LEU A 211 -7.28 -1.61 18.58
CA LEU A 211 -8.69 -1.21 18.66
C LEU A 211 -9.30 -1.28 17.26
N ILE A 212 -10.11 -2.30 17.01
CA ILE A 212 -10.78 -2.49 15.72
C ILE A 212 -12.26 -2.24 15.89
N ILE A 213 -12.80 -1.30 15.11
CA ILE A 213 -14.20 -0.89 15.16
C ILE A 213 -14.77 -0.95 13.73
N VAL A 214 -15.92 -1.59 13.61
CA VAL A 214 -16.65 -1.69 12.34
C VAL A 214 -18.06 -1.14 12.56
N GLY A 215 -18.43 -0.12 11.79
CA GLY A 215 -19.79 0.40 11.73
C GLY A 215 -20.65 -0.49 10.81
N ARG A 216 -21.85 -0.82 11.26
CA ARG A 216 -22.86 -1.49 10.42
C ARG A 216 -24.20 -0.81 10.54
N THR A 217 -24.95 -0.79 9.46
CA THR A 217 -26.33 -0.27 9.46
C THR A 217 -27.26 -1.16 10.26
N ILE A 218 -28.10 -0.56 11.08
CA ILE A 218 -29.15 -1.27 11.80
C ILE A 218 -30.45 -1.17 10.99
N LEU A 219 -30.83 -2.27 10.37
CA LEU A 219 -32.08 -2.33 9.59
C LEU A 219 -33.35 -2.42 10.43
N LYS A 220 -33.24 -2.74 11.74
CA LYS A 220 -34.32 -2.74 12.73
C LYS A 220 -33.77 -2.40 14.12
N LYS A 221 -34.50 -1.59 14.88
CA LYS A 221 -34.26 -1.40 16.31
C LYS A 221 -34.51 -2.70 17.06
N ASP A 222 -33.49 -3.50 17.24
CA ASP A 222 -33.50 -4.59 18.23
C ASP A 222 -33.12 -3.97 19.59
N ASN A 223 -34.10 -3.90 20.49
CA ASN A 223 -33.97 -3.25 21.81
C ASN A 223 -32.99 -3.92 22.77
N ASN A 224 -32.28 -4.99 22.35
CA ASN A 224 -31.40 -5.79 23.23
C ASN A 224 -29.92 -5.80 22.81
N LYS A 225 -29.43 -4.85 22.04
CA LYS A 225 -28.01 -4.84 21.62
C LYS A 225 -27.18 -3.86 22.44
N ILE A 226 -26.01 -4.35 22.84
CA ILE A 226 -24.94 -3.58 23.50
C ILE A 226 -24.53 -2.46 22.55
N VAL A 227 -25.00 -1.26 22.83
CA VAL A 227 -24.50 -0.02 22.22
C VAL A 227 -23.11 0.19 22.80
N LEU A 228 -22.11 0.43 21.97
CA LEU A 228 -20.80 0.92 22.45
C LEU A 228 -21.07 2.14 23.32
N SER A 229 -20.59 2.09 24.54
CA SER A 229 -20.77 3.23 25.46
C SER A 229 -20.12 4.47 24.84
N ASN A 230 -20.69 5.64 25.04
CA ASN A 230 -20.12 6.95 24.66
C ASN A 230 -18.68 7.19 25.20
N SER A 231 -18.11 6.21 25.93
CA SER A 231 -16.74 6.26 26.44
C SER A 231 -15.66 6.13 25.37
N ASP A 232 -15.93 5.47 24.24
CA ASP A 232 -14.93 5.23 23.21
C ASP A 232 -14.89 6.34 22.14
N PHE A 233 -15.97 7.14 22.01
CA PHE A 233 -16.08 8.20 21.01
C PHE A 233 -16.61 9.52 21.57
N LYS A 234 -16.08 10.63 21.05
CA LYS A 234 -16.57 11.99 21.28
C LYS A 234 -17.31 12.49 20.05
N ASN A 235 -18.51 13.05 20.25
CA ASN A 235 -19.25 13.78 19.20
C ASN A 235 -19.53 13.02 17.90
N VAL A 236 -19.72 11.70 17.95
CA VAL A 236 -20.23 10.95 16.82
C VAL A 236 -21.76 10.91 16.92
N SER A 237 -22.45 11.44 15.92
CA SER A 237 -23.91 11.43 15.86
C SER A 237 -24.42 9.99 15.85
N GLN A 238 -25.41 9.69 16.71
CA GLN A 238 -26.07 8.38 16.74
C GLN A 238 -27.10 8.29 15.62
N SER A 239 -26.63 8.18 14.38
CA SER A 239 -27.47 7.78 13.27
C SER A 239 -27.69 6.26 13.32
N ASN A 240 -28.39 5.68 12.35
CA ASN A 240 -28.74 4.25 12.28
C ASN A 240 -27.52 3.28 12.16
N VAL A 241 -26.36 3.67 12.66
CA VAL A 241 -25.11 2.90 12.61
C VAL A 241 -24.76 2.36 13.99
N GLU A 242 -24.58 1.06 14.08
CA GLU A 242 -24.02 0.38 15.27
C GLU A 242 -22.52 0.18 15.06
N TYR A 243 -21.71 0.61 16.03
CA TYR A 243 -20.28 0.39 16.03
C TYR A 243 -19.93 -0.85 16.85
N LEU A 244 -19.31 -1.83 16.20
CA LEU A 244 -18.89 -3.07 16.84
C LEU A 244 -17.38 -3.03 17.11
N LYS A 245 -17.02 -3.01 18.38
CA LYS A 245 -15.63 -3.22 18.81
C LYS A 245 -15.29 -4.70 18.75
N THR A 246 -14.15 -5.02 18.16
CA THR A 246 -13.69 -6.41 18.02
C THR A 246 -12.20 -6.50 18.31
N SER A 247 -11.74 -7.63 18.81
CA SER A 247 -10.32 -7.91 19.00
C SER A 247 -9.67 -8.38 17.69
N LYS A 248 -8.34 -8.23 17.59
CA LYS A 248 -7.55 -8.72 16.46
C LYS A 248 -7.87 -10.19 16.09
N PRO A 249 -7.88 -11.18 17.01
CA PRO A 249 -8.18 -12.56 16.66
C PRO A 249 -9.58 -12.76 16.08
N VAL A 250 -10.57 -12.07 16.64
CA VAL A 250 -11.96 -12.16 16.15
C VAL A 250 -12.08 -11.51 14.77
N TYR A 251 -11.44 -10.36 14.56
CA TYR A 251 -11.42 -9.69 13.26
C TYR A 251 -10.78 -10.56 12.19
N LEU A 252 -9.59 -11.11 12.44
CA LEU A 252 -8.87 -11.98 11.50
C LEU A 252 -9.63 -13.28 11.20
N SER A 253 -10.29 -13.87 12.20
CA SER A 253 -11.14 -15.05 12.00
C SER A 253 -12.32 -14.75 11.07
N ARG A 254 -12.98 -13.60 11.23
CA ARG A 254 -14.05 -13.16 10.32
C ARG A 254 -13.52 -12.89 8.91
N LEU A 255 -12.36 -12.21 8.83
CA LEU A 255 -11.72 -11.92 7.54
C LEU A 255 -11.33 -13.20 6.80
N LYS A 256 -10.79 -14.21 7.51
CA LYS A 256 -10.53 -15.54 6.95
C LYS A 256 -11.79 -16.17 6.36
N SER A 257 -12.93 -16.04 7.03
CA SER A 257 -14.21 -16.54 6.52
C SER A 257 -14.65 -15.78 5.26
N VAL A 258 -14.46 -14.47 5.23
CA VAL A 258 -14.73 -13.63 4.04
C VAL A 258 -13.82 -14.05 2.87
N PHE A 259 -12.52 -14.22 3.11
CA PHE A 259 -11.55 -14.63 2.09
C PHE A 259 -11.89 -16.00 1.48
N ASN A 260 -12.30 -16.94 2.33
CA ASN A 260 -12.67 -18.28 1.87
C ASN A 260 -14.01 -18.31 1.11
N ALA A 261 -14.93 -17.39 1.39
CA ALA A 261 -16.25 -17.35 0.77
C ALA A 261 -16.25 -16.66 -0.60
N ASN A 262 -15.22 -15.88 -0.92
CA ASN A 262 -15.14 -15.12 -2.16
C ASN A 262 -14.04 -15.69 -3.06
N GLU A 263 -14.34 -15.81 -4.33
CA GLU A 263 -13.38 -16.15 -5.38
C GLU A 263 -12.54 -14.93 -5.74
N TYR A 264 -13.20 -13.81 -5.99
CA TYR A 264 -12.60 -12.54 -6.35
C TYR A 264 -12.71 -11.54 -5.20
N ILE A 265 -11.64 -10.76 -4.97
CA ILE A 265 -11.63 -9.60 -4.05
C ILE A 265 -10.77 -8.51 -4.68
N ASN A 266 -11.33 -7.30 -4.76
CA ASN A 266 -10.59 -6.10 -5.05
C ASN A 266 -10.88 -5.03 -3.99
N VAL A 267 -9.82 -4.53 -3.36
CA VAL A 267 -9.87 -3.42 -2.43
C VAL A 267 -9.13 -2.25 -3.04
N ASP A 268 -9.74 -1.08 -3.01
CA ASP A 268 -9.11 0.16 -3.44
C ASP A 268 -9.13 1.22 -2.35
N PHE A 269 -8.13 2.12 -2.39
CA PHE A 269 -7.95 3.21 -1.44
C PHE A 269 -7.89 4.54 -2.18
N GLU A 270 -8.75 5.47 -1.78
CA GLU A 270 -8.84 6.79 -2.35
C GLU A 270 -8.89 7.88 -1.27
N ASN A 271 -8.74 9.15 -1.69
CA ASN A 271 -8.89 10.32 -0.83
C ASN A 271 -8.06 10.24 0.47
N ILE A 272 -6.82 9.77 0.34
CA ILE A 272 -5.92 9.54 1.47
C ILE A 272 -5.48 10.87 2.07
N LYS A 273 -5.68 11.02 3.38
CA LYS A 273 -5.19 12.14 4.17
C LYS A 273 -4.34 11.60 5.32
N ILE A 274 -3.09 12.02 5.38
CA ILE A 274 -2.14 11.62 6.42
C ILE A 274 -1.84 12.83 7.29
N ILE A 275 -1.94 12.67 8.60
CA ILE A 275 -1.51 13.66 9.58
C ILE A 275 -0.70 12.98 10.69
N LYS A 276 0.26 13.69 11.24
CA LYS A 276 0.98 13.24 12.43
C LYS A 276 0.01 13.19 13.62
N HIS A 277 0.24 12.28 14.56
CA HIS A 277 -0.58 12.22 15.78
C HIS A 277 -0.63 13.60 16.49
N PRO A 278 -1.82 14.12 16.84
CA PRO A 278 -1.96 15.48 17.38
C PRO A 278 -1.29 15.67 18.75
N ASN A 279 -1.16 14.60 19.53
CA ASN A 279 -0.42 14.64 20.79
C ASN A 279 1.09 14.61 20.51
N LYS A 280 1.80 15.69 20.87
CA LYS A 280 3.23 15.88 20.62
C LYS A 280 4.16 15.17 21.63
N SER A 281 3.62 14.37 22.55
CA SER A 281 4.48 13.61 23.47
C SER A 281 5.32 12.57 22.74
N ARG A 282 6.51 12.26 23.26
CA ARG A 282 7.46 11.31 22.65
C ARG A 282 6.84 9.94 22.35
N ARG A 283 5.84 9.52 23.13
CA ARG A 283 5.11 8.26 22.93
C ARG A 283 4.44 8.17 21.56
N TYR A 284 4.03 9.31 20.98
CA TYR A 284 3.28 9.38 19.72
C TYR A 284 4.11 9.96 18.56
N GLU A 285 5.42 10.12 18.75
CA GLU A 285 6.29 10.82 17.79
C GLU A 285 6.29 10.18 16.40
N ASN A 286 6.23 8.84 16.33
CA ASN A 286 6.20 8.07 15.09
C ASN A 286 4.82 7.49 14.77
N GLN A 287 3.76 8.05 15.36
CA GLN A 287 2.39 7.64 15.07
C GLN A 287 1.72 8.59 14.08
N TYR A 288 1.06 8.00 13.08
CA TYR A 288 0.40 8.73 12.02
C TYR A 288 -1.04 8.28 11.87
N CYS A 289 -1.91 9.26 11.69
CA CYS A 289 -3.34 9.07 11.46
C CYS A 289 -3.58 9.11 9.96
N VAL A 290 -4.18 8.07 9.43
CA VAL A 290 -4.55 7.95 8.03
C VAL A 290 -6.05 7.88 7.91
N ASN A 291 -6.64 8.84 7.21
CA ASN A 291 -8.05 8.81 6.80
C ASN A 291 -8.09 8.57 5.30
N LEU A 292 -8.92 7.64 4.86
CA LEU A 292 -9.08 7.33 3.45
C LEU A 292 -10.48 6.79 3.15
N ASN A 293 -10.83 6.76 1.89
CA ASN A 293 -11.98 6.02 1.39
C ASN A 293 -11.52 4.63 0.97
N GLN A 294 -12.22 3.60 1.44
CA GLN A 294 -12.00 2.21 1.04
C GLN A 294 -13.18 1.75 0.21
N SER A 295 -12.92 1.29 -1.01
CA SER A 295 -13.86 0.53 -1.81
C SER A 295 -13.55 -0.96 -1.70
N TRP A 296 -14.58 -1.78 -1.56
CA TRP A 296 -14.48 -3.23 -1.52
C TRP A 296 -15.41 -3.82 -2.57
N THR A 297 -14.86 -4.56 -3.52
CA THR A 297 -15.61 -5.36 -4.49
C THR A 297 -15.24 -6.82 -4.34
N SER A 298 -16.20 -7.71 -4.30
CA SER A 298 -15.93 -9.14 -4.22
C SER A 298 -17.02 -9.97 -4.90
N THR A 299 -16.65 -11.14 -5.40
CA THR A 299 -17.54 -12.09 -6.03
C THR A 299 -17.38 -13.46 -5.38
N LYS A 300 -18.49 -14.07 -4.99
CA LYS A 300 -18.50 -15.43 -4.43
C LYS A 300 -18.39 -16.47 -5.54
N GLN A 301 -18.00 -17.71 -5.18
CA GLN A 301 -17.94 -18.85 -6.11
C GLN A 301 -19.26 -19.12 -6.88
N ASN A 302 -20.40 -18.69 -6.35
CA ASN A 302 -21.70 -18.80 -7.02
C ASN A 302 -22.05 -17.61 -7.92
N GLY A 303 -21.09 -16.72 -8.20
CA GLY A 303 -21.29 -15.52 -9.01
C GLY A 303 -21.98 -14.35 -8.31
N THR A 304 -22.32 -14.47 -7.00
CA THR A 304 -22.96 -13.35 -6.28
C THR A 304 -21.91 -12.28 -5.97
N GLY A 305 -22.07 -11.10 -6.58
CA GLY A 305 -21.25 -9.93 -6.33
C GLY A 305 -21.64 -9.19 -5.04
N TYR A 306 -20.66 -8.51 -4.47
CA TYR A 306 -20.82 -7.57 -3.35
C TYR A 306 -19.91 -6.37 -3.55
N HIS A 307 -20.46 -5.17 -3.33
CA HIS A 307 -19.71 -3.90 -3.37
C HIS A 307 -20.10 -3.04 -2.18
N ASP A 308 -19.07 -2.42 -1.55
CA ASP A 308 -19.27 -1.54 -0.42
C ASP A 308 -18.18 -0.47 -0.35
N ASP A 309 -18.59 0.77 -0.04
CA ASP A 309 -17.71 1.93 0.12
C ASP A 309 -17.75 2.42 1.56
N GLY A 310 -16.59 2.69 2.13
CA GLY A 310 -16.49 3.10 3.51
C GLY A 310 -15.38 4.11 3.78
N TYR A 311 -15.56 4.85 4.86
CA TYR A 311 -14.51 5.67 5.46
C TYR A 311 -13.66 4.80 6.37
N LEU A 312 -12.38 4.72 6.06
CA LEU A 312 -11.39 4.00 6.84
C LEU A 312 -10.50 5.00 7.58
N PHE A 313 -10.38 4.82 8.90
CA PHE A 313 -9.37 5.51 9.70
C PHE A 313 -8.40 4.48 10.28
N LEU A 314 -7.11 4.79 10.18
CA LEU A 314 -6.02 4.01 10.76
C LEU A 314 -5.15 4.91 11.64
N LEU A 315 -4.77 4.42 12.82
CA LEU A 315 -3.63 4.93 13.58
C LEU A 315 -2.51 3.92 13.44
N VAL A 316 -1.41 4.32 12.81
CA VAL A 316 -0.28 3.44 12.52
C VAL A 316 0.95 3.93 13.26
N ASN A 317 1.62 3.01 13.93
CA ASN A 317 2.90 3.23 14.60
C ASN A 317 4.05 2.78 13.71
N PHE A 318 5.02 3.68 13.50
CA PHE A 318 6.24 3.49 12.73
C PHE A 318 7.51 3.59 13.61
N ASP A 319 7.43 3.24 14.89
CA ASP A 319 8.63 3.15 15.75
C ASP A 319 9.62 2.10 15.20
N ASP A 320 9.10 0.99 14.69
CA ASP A 320 9.83 0.04 13.86
C ASP A 320 9.40 0.21 12.40
N LEU A 321 10.31 0.73 11.56
CA LEU A 321 10.05 0.94 10.14
C LEU A 321 9.97 -0.37 9.35
N ASP A 322 10.59 -1.43 9.84
CA ASP A 322 10.54 -2.76 9.24
C ASP A 322 9.22 -3.48 9.58
N HIS A 323 8.56 -3.08 10.67
CA HIS A 323 7.32 -3.69 11.17
C HIS A 323 6.33 -2.63 11.67
N PRO A 324 5.80 -1.77 10.77
CA PRO A 324 4.76 -0.84 11.15
C PRO A 324 3.53 -1.57 11.68
N THR A 325 2.89 -1.01 12.74
CA THR A 325 1.73 -1.65 13.35
C THR A 325 0.52 -0.74 13.41
N ILE A 326 -0.65 -1.29 13.05
CA ILE A 326 -1.94 -0.60 13.15
C ILE A 326 -2.42 -0.75 14.60
N GLN A 327 -2.52 0.39 15.29
CA GLN A 327 -3.01 0.48 16.66
C GLN A 327 -4.54 0.64 16.72
N ILE A 328 -5.09 1.37 15.76
CA ILE A 328 -6.52 1.60 15.63
C ILE A 328 -6.94 1.44 14.18
N ARG A 329 -8.05 0.75 13.96
CA ARG A 329 -8.76 0.68 12.71
C ARG A 329 -10.23 0.92 12.93
N THR A 330 -10.81 1.91 12.26
CA THR A 330 -12.28 2.08 12.21
C THR A 330 -12.75 2.07 10.76
N TRP A 331 -13.92 1.48 10.54
CA TRP A 331 -14.56 1.47 9.22
C TRP A 331 -16.02 1.85 9.37
N GLN A 332 -16.50 2.79 8.54
CA GLN A 332 -17.86 3.29 8.53
C GLN A 332 -18.41 3.24 7.11
N ASN A 333 -19.60 2.68 6.92
CA ASN A 333 -20.25 2.65 5.61
C ASN A 333 -20.57 4.09 5.14
N MET A 334 -20.23 4.45 3.90
CA MET A 334 -20.47 5.78 3.35
C MET A 334 -21.94 6.11 3.15
N LYS A 335 -22.80 5.10 2.88
CA LYS A 335 -24.23 5.30 2.68
C LYS A 335 -24.96 5.73 3.96
N ASP A 336 -24.38 5.36 5.11
CA ASP A 336 -25.00 5.55 6.41
C ASP A 336 -24.30 6.59 7.27
N THR A 337 -23.17 7.15 6.79
CA THR A 337 -22.31 8.07 7.54
C THR A 337 -22.15 9.37 6.76
N ALA A 338 -22.63 10.48 7.33
CA ALA A 338 -22.38 11.79 6.75
C ALA A 338 -20.88 12.13 6.78
N PRO A 339 -20.38 12.91 5.80
CA PRO A 339 -18.96 13.28 5.74
C PRO A 339 -18.41 13.93 7.02
N GLU A 340 -19.24 14.67 7.76
CA GLU A 340 -18.93 15.33 9.03
C GLU A 340 -18.87 14.36 10.21
N ASP A 341 -19.53 13.19 10.10
CA ASP A 341 -19.57 12.16 11.15
C ASP A 341 -18.46 11.10 10.99
N LYS A 342 -17.49 11.36 10.10
CA LYS A 342 -16.33 10.48 9.92
C LYS A 342 -15.52 10.41 11.21
N ILE A 343 -15.20 9.19 11.63
CA ILE A 343 -14.30 8.98 12.76
C ILE A 343 -12.89 9.39 12.36
N THR A 344 -12.29 10.22 13.20
CA THR A 344 -10.92 10.69 13.10
C THR A 344 -10.25 10.53 14.46
N ILE A 345 -8.96 10.83 14.57
CA ILE A 345 -8.25 10.80 15.86
C ILE A 345 -8.88 11.68 16.94
N TYR A 346 -9.56 12.76 16.53
CA TYR A 346 -10.20 13.70 17.48
C TYR A 346 -11.49 13.15 18.10
N ASN A 347 -12.08 12.12 17.52
CA ASN A 347 -13.29 11.47 18.01
C ASN A 347 -13.00 10.28 18.93
N ILE A 348 -11.76 9.80 18.98
CA ILE A 348 -11.37 8.61 19.74
C ILE A 348 -10.81 9.03 21.11
N ASN A 349 -11.28 8.37 22.16
CA ASN A 349 -10.72 8.51 23.51
C ASN A 349 -9.53 7.54 23.63
N LEU A 350 -8.30 8.09 23.66
CA LEU A 350 -7.04 7.35 23.84
C LEU A 350 -6.59 7.40 25.30
#